data_ff1401bd165255796cdf13b96b06b9ed
#
_entry.id   ff1401bd165255796cdf13b96b06b9ed
#
_cell.length_a   1.000
_cell.length_b   1.000
_cell.length_c   1.000
_cell.angle_alpha   90.00
_cell.angle_beta   90.00
_cell.angle_gamma   90.00
#
_symmetry.space_group_name_H-M   'P 1'
#
loop_
_entity.id
_entity.type
_entity.pdbx_description
1 polymer ?
#
loop_
_entity_poly.entity_id
_entity_poly.type
_entity_poly.pdbx_seq_one_letter_code
_entity_poly.pdbx_strand_id
1 'polypeptide(L)'
;MTLSATDQLIELRRAIVHSRTAIAEGALVDLAGLDAEVAQVTSLTRHTPPAERARVLTAMSELVQEIDGLAKDLRRQRDAALALQAAQAYRAEQADG
;
A
#
# COMPACT_ATOMS: atom_id res chain seq x y z
N MET A 1 21.03 0.80 -17.12
CA MET A 1 20.14 1.96 -17.38
C MET A 1 19.42 2.34 -16.11
N THR A 2 19.43 3.62 -15.78
CA THR A 2 18.70 4.12 -14.62
C THR A 2 17.27 4.43 -15.06
N LEU A 3 16.28 3.93 -14.34
CA LEU A 3 14.89 4.28 -14.61
C LEU A 3 14.66 5.76 -14.29
N SER A 4 13.81 6.42 -15.08
CA SER A 4 13.40 7.79 -14.78
C SER A 4 12.55 7.83 -13.51
N ALA A 5 12.40 9.01 -12.91
CA ALA A 5 11.54 9.17 -11.72
C ALA A 5 10.11 8.70 -12.02
N THR A 6 9.58 9.03 -13.19
CA THR A 6 8.24 8.59 -13.62
C THR A 6 8.16 7.07 -13.69
N ASP A 7 9.16 6.40 -14.27
CA ASP A 7 9.17 4.94 -14.38
C ASP A 7 9.23 4.29 -13.00
N GLN A 8 10.01 4.83 -12.08
CA GLN A 8 10.10 4.32 -10.71
C GLN A 8 8.79 4.49 -9.95
N LEU A 9 8.09 5.61 -10.15
CA LEU A 9 6.77 5.84 -9.56
C LEU A 9 5.74 4.82 -10.11
N ILE A 10 5.79 4.54 -11.39
CA ILE A 10 4.90 3.55 -12.02
C ILE A 10 5.17 2.15 -11.45
N GLU A 11 6.45 1.78 -11.31
CA GLU A 11 6.81 0.46 -10.75
C GLU A 11 6.37 0.33 -9.29
N LEU A 12 6.56 1.37 -8.49
CA LEU A 12 6.12 1.37 -7.10
C LEU A 12 4.60 1.26 -7.01
N ARG A 13 3.87 1.98 -7.87
CA ARG A 13 2.41 1.88 -7.95
C ARG A 13 1.96 0.45 -8.28
N ARG A 14 2.62 -0.18 -9.25
CA ARG A 14 2.32 -1.58 -9.59
C ARG A 14 2.49 -2.52 -8.40
N ALA A 15 3.57 -2.35 -7.65
CA ALA A 15 3.83 -3.17 -6.47
C ALA A 15 2.72 -2.99 -5.43
N ILE A 16 2.26 -1.76 -5.23
CA ILE A 16 1.17 -1.47 -4.30
C ILE A 16 -0.15 -2.06 -4.79
N VAL A 17 -0.47 -1.92 -6.06
CA VAL A 17 -1.67 -2.52 -6.65
C VAL A 17 -1.66 -4.04 -6.49
N HIS A 18 -0.51 -4.67 -6.74
CA HIS A 18 -0.34 -6.11 -6.54
C HIS A 18 -0.58 -6.52 -5.08
N SER A 19 -0.03 -5.76 -4.15
CA SER A 19 -0.24 -5.99 -2.70
C SER A 19 -1.72 -5.85 -2.32
N ARG A 20 -2.42 -4.85 -2.85
CA ARG A 20 -3.86 -4.66 -2.61
C ARG A 20 -4.68 -5.83 -3.11
N THR A 21 -4.35 -6.34 -4.29
CA THR A 21 -5.00 -7.52 -4.86
C THR A 21 -4.80 -8.74 -3.96
N ALA A 22 -3.57 -8.96 -3.50
CA ALA A 22 -3.26 -10.07 -2.59
C ALA A 22 -4.03 -9.97 -1.27
N ILE A 23 -4.12 -8.77 -0.70
CA ILE A 23 -4.88 -8.52 0.53
C ILE A 23 -6.38 -8.81 0.32
N ALA A 24 -6.92 -8.41 -0.82
CA ALA A 24 -8.32 -8.69 -1.16
C ALA A 24 -8.60 -10.20 -1.26
N GLU A 25 -7.59 -10.98 -1.63
CA GLU A 25 -7.66 -12.44 -1.68
C GLU A 25 -7.39 -13.12 -0.33
N GLY A 26 -7.17 -12.33 0.73
CA GLY A 26 -6.94 -12.83 2.08
C GLY A 26 -5.48 -13.12 2.42
N ALA A 27 -4.55 -12.77 1.54
CA ALA A 27 -3.13 -12.99 1.80
C ALA A 27 -2.59 -11.98 2.80
N LEU A 28 -1.59 -12.41 3.57
CA LEU A 28 -0.79 -11.50 4.38
C LEU A 28 0.36 -10.98 3.52
N VAL A 29 0.54 -9.67 3.49
CA VAL A 29 1.56 -9.02 2.67
C VAL A 29 2.58 -8.36 3.59
N ASP A 30 3.86 -8.58 3.31
CA ASP A 30 4.95 -7.93 4.00
C ASP A 30 5.22 -6.58 3.35
N LEU A 31 4.96 -5.51 4.08
CA LEU A 31 5.19 -4.14 3.64
C LEU A 31 6.48 -3.54 4.22
N ALA A 32 7.35 -4.38 4.78
CA ALA A 32 8.64 -3.93 5.29
C ALA A 32 9.45 -3.30 4.16
N GLY A 33 10.00 -2.12 4.41
CA GLY A 33 10.77 -1.38 3.42
C GLY A 33 9.96 -0.49 2.49
N LEU A 34 8.62 -0.57 2.51
CA LEU A 34 7.79 0.31 1.66
C LEU A 34 8.04 1.79 1.96
N ASP A 35 8.15 2.16 3.23
CA ASP A 35 8.44 3.54 3.63
C ASP A 35 9.77 4.03 3.04
N ALA A 36 10.80 3.18 3.04
CA ALA A 36 12.10 3.51 2.47
C ALA A 36 12.01 3.66 0.95
N GLU A 37 11.27 2.80 0.27
CA GLU A 37 11.07 2.88 -1.17
C GLU A 37 10.31 4.15 -1.56
N VAL A 38 9.26 4.49 -0.84
CA VAL A 38 8.49 5.72 -1.07
C VAL A 38 9.38 6.96 -0.85
N ALA A 39 10.18 6.97 0.23
CA ALA A 39 11.08 8.06 0.51
C ALA A 39 12.14 8.22 -0.58
N GLN A 40 12.71 7.11 -1.07
CA GLN A 40 13.71 7.11 -2.13
C GLN A 40 13.14 7.68 -3.42
N VAL A 41 11.97 7.21 -3.85
CA VAL A 41 11.33 7.68 -5.08
C VAL A 41 10.93 9.15 -4.96
N THR A 42 10.41 9.57 -3.79
CA THR A 42 10.08 10.97 -3.54
C THR A 42 11.32 11.86 -3.63
N SER A 43 12.45 11.41 -3.09
CA SER A 43 13.72 12.14 -3.20
C SER A 43 14.15 12.33 -4.65
N LEU A 44 13.98 11.32 -5.48
CA LEU A 44 14.32 11.39 -6.91
C LEU A 44 13.47 12.43 -7.65
N THR A 45 12.24 12.65 -7.25
CA THR A 45 11.36 13.62 -7.91
C THR A 45 11.80 15.06 -7.73
N ARG A 46 12.59 15.36 -6.70
CA ARG A 46 13.13 16.72 -6.46
C ARG A 46 14.05 17.21 -7.55
N HIS A 47 14.66 16.31 -8.29
CA HIS A 47 15.63 16.62 -9.36
C HIS A 47 15.01 16.47 -10.75
N THR A 48 13.69 16.45 -10.85
CA THR A 48 12.99 16.26 -12.11
C THR A 48 13.14 17.50 -12.99
N PRO A 49 13.56 17.34 -14.27
CA PRO A 49 13.59 18.45 -15.22
C PRO A 49 12.20 19.06 -15.42
N PRO A 50 12.12 20.38 -15.68
CA PRO A 50 10.82 21.05 -15.87
C PRO A 50 9.93 20.42 -16.92
N ALA A 51 10.51 19.86 -17.97
CA ALA A 51 9.74 19.21 -19.05
C ALA A 51 9.00 17.95 -18.59
N GLU A 52 9.46 17.31 -17.52
CA GLU A 52 8.88 16.06 -17.00
C GLU A 52 7.99 16.26 -15.78
N ARG A 53 7.91 17.49 -15.24
CA ARG A 53 7.19 17.77 -14.00
C ARG A 53 5.73 17.35 -14.04
N ALA A 54 5.04 17.61 -15.16
CA ALA A 54 3.64 17.25 -15.28
C ALA A 54 3.41 15.75 -15.18
N ARG A 55 4.28 14.96 -15.82
CA ARG A 55 4.22 13.49 -15.78
C ARG A 55 4.49 12.96 -14.37
N VAL A 56 5.50 13.53 -13.70
CA VAL A 56 5.85 13.15 -12.36
C VAL A 56 4.70 13.47 -11.39
N LEU A 57 4.10 14.64 -11.49
CA LEU A 57 2.97 15.02 -10.64
C LEU A 57 1.78 14.09 -10.83
N THR A 58 1.46 13.72 -12.06
CA THR A 58 0.39 12.76 -12.35
C THR A 58 0.71 11.40 -11.73
N ALA A 59 1.92 10.90 -11.95
CA ALA A 59 2.35 9.61 -11.39
C ALA A 59 2.36 9.61 -9.86
N MET A 60 2.77 10.71 -9.23
CA MET A 60 2.72 10.86 -7.78
C MET A 60 1.29 10.86 -7.24
N SER A 61 0.38 11.55 -7.92
CA SER A 61 -1.04 11.59 -7.54
C SER A 61 -1.66 10.20 -7.59
N GLU A 62 -1.38 9.44 -8.64
CA GLU A 62 -1.85 8.07 -8.77
C GLU A 62 -1.26 7.16 -7.70
N LEU A 63 0.03 7.34 -7.37
CA LEU A 63 0.68 6.59 -6.32
C LEU A 63 0.06 6.87 -4.96
N VAL A 64 -0.21 8.13 -4.63
CA VAL A 64 -0.85 8.53 -3.37
C VAL A 64 -2.23 7.89 -3.25
N GLN A 65 -3.01 7.87 -4.32
CA GLN A 65 -4.32 7.22 -4.33
C GLN A 65 -4.21 5.73 -4.02
N GLU A 66 -3.22 5.04 -4.58
CA GLU A 66 -3.00 3.62 -4.29
C GLU A 66 -2.53 3.38 -2.86
N ILE A 67 -1.67 4.25 -2.33
CA ILE A 67 -1.23 4.16 -0.94
C ILE A 67 -2.42 4.35 0.02
N ASP A 68 -3.28 5.33 -0.24
CA ASP A 68 -4.49 5.54 0.55
C ASP A 68 -5.42 4.33 0.51
N GLY A 69 -5.59 3.74 -0.69
CA GLY A 69 -6.37 2.54 -0.86
C GLY A 69 -5.78 1.35 -0.10
N LEU A 70 -4.46 1.19 -0.15
CA LEU A 70 -3.76 0.15 0.60
C LEU A 70 -3.99 0.32 2.11
N ALA A 71 -3.88 1.54 2.63
CA ALA A 71 -4.11 1.82 4.04
C ALA A 71 -5.55 1.44 4.46
N LYS A 72 -6.53 1.73 3.62
CA LYS A 72 -7.93 1.34 3.86
C LYS A 72 -8.11 -0.17 3.83
N ASP A 73 -7.48 -0.86 2.88
CA ASP A 73 -7.54 -2.31 2.76
C ASP A 73 -6.95 -2.99 4.00
N LEU A 74 -5.82 -2.49 4.49
CA LEU A 74 -5.17 -3.01 5.70
C LEU A 74 -6.02 -2.80 6.95
N ARG A 75 -6.68 -1.64 7.07
CA ARG A 75 -7.60 -1.38 8.19
C ARG A 75 -8.77 -2.35 8.17
N ARG A 76 -9.35 -2.59 6.99
CA ARG A 76 -10.46 -3.55 6.85
C ARG A 76 -10.03 -4.96 7.23
N GLN A 77 -8.84 -5.38 6.80
CA GLN A 77 -8.30 -6.69 7.15
C GLN A 77 -8.08 -6.82 8.65
N ARG A 78 -7.51 -5.78 9.29
CA ARG A 78 -7.32 -5.73 10.73
C ARG A 78 -8.65 -5.78 11.48
N ASP A 79 -9.63 -4.98 11.06
CA ASP A 79 -10.94 -4.93 11.70
C ASP A 79 -11.68 -6.26 11.57
N ALA A 80 -11.58 -6.91 10.42
CA ALA A 80 -12.16 -8.24 10.23
C ALA A 80 -11.51 -9.28 11.14
N ALA A 81 -10.19 -9.24 11.29
CA ALA A 81 -9.46 -10.14 12.19
C ALA A 81 -9.84 -9.92 13.65
N LEU A 82 -9.96 -8.65 14.07
CA LEU A 82 -10.40 -8.33 15.44
C LEU A 82 -11.84 -8.77 15.71
N ALA A 83 -12.73 -8.59 14.74
CA ALA A 83 -14.11 -9.04 14.86
C ALA A 83 -14.20 -10.56 15.00
N LEU A 84 -13.38 -11.29 14.22
CA LEU A 84 -13.31 -12.75 14.32
C LEU A 84 -12.79 -13.21 15.68
N GLN A 85 -11.75 -12.58 16.21
CA GLN A 85 -11.23 -12.87 17.53
C GLN A 85 -12.27 -12.64 18.62
N ALA A 86 -13.00 -11.51 18.54
CA ALA A 86 -14.06 -11.20 19.50
C ALA A 86 -15.19 -12.24 19.45
N ALA A 87 -15.57 -12.67 18.25
CA ALA A 87 -16.60 -13.71 18.07
C ALA A 87 -16.15 -15.06 18.65
N GLN A 88 -14.89 -15.44 18.45
CA GLN A 88 -14.32 -16.66 19.00
C GLN A 88 -14.26 -16.61 20.52
N ALA A 89 -13.85 -15.50 21.11
CA ALA A 89 -13.80 -15.32 22.56
C ALA A 89 -15.20 -15.41 23.18
N TYR A 90 -16.19 -14.81 22.53
CA TYR A 90 -17.59 -14.87 22.97
C TYR A 90 -18.12 -16.30 22.95
N ARG A 91 -17.84 -17.06 21.91
CA ARG A 91 -18.22 -18.46 21.80
C ARG A 91 -17.58 -19.33 22.88
N ALA A 92 -16.30 -19.08 23.17
CA ALA A 92 -15.57 -19.80 24.21
C ALA A 92 -16.19 -19.56 25.60
N GLU A 93 -16.59 -18.33 25.92
CA GLU A 93 -17.26 -18.00 27.16
C GLU A 93 -18.60 -18.69 27.27
N GLN A 94 -19.38 -18.77 26.20
CA GLN A 94 -20.67 -19.45 26.18
C GLN A 94 -20.53 -20.97 26.30
N ALA A 95 -19.47 -21.56 25.80
CA ALA A 95 -19.20 -22.98 25.87
C ALA A 95 -18.90 -23.45 27.30
N ASP A 96 -18.36 -22.59 28.15
CA ASP A 96 -18.04 -22.88 29.55
C ASP A 96 -19.22 -22.67 30.52
N GLY A 97 -20.25 -22.12 29.99
CA GLY A 97 -21.47 -21.88 30.77
C GLY A 97 -22.45 -23.01 30.63
#